data_d8c64b7dffdacc9e64368ee88bceca39
#
_entry.id   d8c64b7dffdacc9e64368ee88bceca39
#
_cell.length_a   1.000
_cell.length_b   1.000
_cell.length_c   1.000
_cell.angle_alpha   90.00
_cell.angle_beta   90.00
_cell.angle_gamma   90.00
#
_symmetry.space_group_name_H-M   'P 1'
#
loop_
_entity.id
_entity.type
_entity.pdbx_description
1 polymer ?
#
loop_
_entity_poly.entity_id
_entity_poly.type
_entity_poly.pdbx_seq_one_letter_code
_entity_poly.pdbx_strand_id
1 'polypeptide(L)'
;MNDLEDLEGVRQEGTVEGIQNEGLSDIQKEYMLELAVPASDWEAMPLEEQQARLNVMIDRFAELGVDAELASILEELYGDSVLETYEAMERIEAPNDMVQIEMVSDVLVNCEELKYENWIHLSDAEKTEVLNKLEEQIATIECRPPCPVHFEPLEPNLYGGYRPGVGDIQLNNFLLSNDYGNYQELIDTLIHEGRHAYQDFNINVQETHPRHSEVDSWRDTWGNGTGKWEYWNDCRTELGVRLYEQQSIEIDARNFAGDVINTMNQKQQA
;
A
#
# COMPACT_ATOMS: atom_id res chain seq x y z
N MET A 1 3.91 7.51 -30.05
CA MET A 1 4.50 8.70 -30.66
C MET A 1 3.42 9.22 -31.59
N ASN A 2 2.49 10.01 -31.05
CA ASN A 2 1.45 10.79 -31.72
C ASN A 2 0.17 10.87 -30.88
N ASP A 3 0.23 11.40 -29.67
CA ASP A 3 -1.00 11.77 -28.92
C ASP A 3 -0.82 13.07 -28.13
N LEU A 4 0.24 13.84 -28.41
CA LEU A 4 0.49 15.13 -27.76
C LEU A 4 0.22 16.36 -28.67
N GLU A 5 -0.20 16.15 -29.92
CA GLU A 5 -0.41 17.26 -30.87
C GLU A 5 -1.84 17.80 -30.92
N ASP A 6 -2.82 17.12 -30.29
CA ASP A 6 -4.23 17.58 -30.35
C ASP A 6 -4.65 18.52 -29.18
N LEU A 7 -3.74 18.86 -28.26
CA LEU A 7 -4.05 19.78 -27.15
C LEU A 7 -3.73 21.25 -27.42
N GLU A 8 -3.18 21.59 -28.59
CA GLU A 8 -2.89 22.99 -28.94
C GLU A 8 -4.11 23.82 -29.43
N GLY A 9 -5.31 23.24 -29.48
CA GLY A 9 -6.49 23.84 -30.09
C GLY A 9 -7.41 24.65 -29.18
N VAL A 10 -7.24 24.65 -27.87
CA VAL A 10 -8.17 25.33 -26.94
C VAL A 10 -7.42 26.31 -26.03
N ARG A 11 -6.73 27.28 -26.63
CA ARG A 11 -6.43 28.53 -25.94
C ARG A 11 -7.61 29.47 -26.11
N GLN A 12 -8.68 29.30 -25.33
CA GLN A 12 -9.56 30.41 -25.00
C GLN A 12 -8.94 31.13 -23.82
N GLU A 13 -8.64 32.41 -24.02
CA GLU A 13 -8.27 33.37 -22.99
C GLU A 13 -9.40 33.50 -21.98
N GLY A 14 -9.52 32.53 -21.06
CA GLY A 14 -10.17 32.70 -19.80
C GLY A 14 -9.19 33.44 -18.90
N THR A 15 -9.37 34.74 -18.73
CA THR A 15 -8.68 35.56 -17.76
C THR A 15 -8.92 34.99 -16.38
N VAL A 16 -7.92 34.30 -15.85
CA VAL A 16 -7.84 33.98 -14.41
C VAL A 16 -7.41 35.28 -13.70
N GLU A 17 -8.27 36.29 -13.75
CA GLU A 17 -8.17 37.50 -12.95
C GLU A 17 -8.76 37.23 -11.57
N GLY A 18 -8.02 36.54 -10.70
CA GLY A 18 -8.51 36.29 -9.34
C GLY A 18 -7.50 35.61 -8.42
N ILE A 19 -6.53 34.87 -8.93
CA ILE A 19 -5.61 34.16 -8.05
C ILE A 19 -4.64 35.16 -7.39
N GLN A 20 -5.05 35.75 -6.28
CA GLN A 20 -4.18 36.49 -5.37
C GLN A 20 -3.47 35.50 -4.42
N ASN A 21 -2.73 34.55 -4.96
CA ASN A 21 -1.88 33.70 -4.14
C ASN A 21 -0.51 34.35 -3.97
N GLU A 22 -0.36 35.16 -2.93
CA GLU A 22 0.87 35.87 -2.56
C GLU A 22 2.03 34.93 -2.21
N GLY A 23 1.83 33.60 -2.20
CA GLY A 23 2.84 32.60 -1.82
C GLY A 23 3.38 31.73 -2.95
N LEU A 24 2.70 31.60 -4.09
CA LEU A 24 3.10 30.69 -5.16
C LEU A 24 4.14 31.31 -6.10
N SER A 25 5.16 30.54 -6.48
CA SER A 25 6.11 30.92 -7.53
C SER A 25 5.43 30.95 -8.91
N ASP A 26 6.01 31.69 -9.86
CA ASP A 26 5.47 31.78 -11.21
C ASP A 26 5.39 30.39 -11.90
N ILE A 27 6.33 29.50 -11.59
CA ILE A 27 6.34 28.10 -12.07
C ILE A 27 5.15 27.32 -11.51
N GLN A 28 4.86 27.47 -10.23
CA GLN A 28 3.69 26.83 -9.60
C GLN A 28 2.38 27.30 -10.22
N LYS A 29 2.26 28.60 -10.52
CA LYS A 29 1.09 29.16 -11.21
C LYS A 29 0.95 28.63 -12.63
N GLU A 30 2.07 28.48 -13.37
CA GLU A 30 2.05 27.95 -14.73
C GLU A 30 1.59 26.48 -14.76
N TYR A 31 2.07 25.63 -13.82
CA TYR A 31 1.60 24.25 -13.69
C TYR A 31 0.12 24.16 -13.31
N MET A 32 -0.38 25.03 -12.45
CA MET A 32 -1.80 25.08 -12.13
C MET A 32 -2.66 25.39 -13.34
N LEU A 33 -2.21 26.29 -14.22
CA LEU A 33 -2.93 26.65 -15.45
C LEU A 33 -2.94 25.52 -16.48
N GLU A 34 -1.89 24.69 -16.54
CA GLU A 34 -1.84 23.54 -17.45
C GLU A 34 -2.79 22.41 -17.03
N LEU A 35 -3.07 22.26 -15.74
CA LEU A 35 -3.96 21.24 -15.21
C LEU A 35 -5.40 21.71 -15.08
N ALA A 36 -5.64 23.03 -15.15
CA ALA A 36 -6.95 23.63 -14.94
C ALA A 36 -7.89 23.31 -16.12
N VAL A 37 -9.03 22.72 -15.82
CA VAL A 37 -10.20 22.63 -16.72
C VAL A 37 -11.21 23.69 -16.30
N PRO A 38 -11.98 24.27 -17.24
CA PRO A 38 -13.08 25.15 -16.86
C PRO A 38 -14.05 24.48 -15.89
N ALA A 39 -14.59 25.21 -14.92
CA ALA A 39 -15.52 24.66 -13.92
C ALA A 39 -16.72 23.94 -14.55
N SER A 40 -17.26 24.49 -15.68
CA SER A 40 -18.33 23.86 -16.44
C SER A 40 -17.96 22.49 -17.02
N ASP A 41 -16.70 22.30 -17.41
CA ASP A 41 -16.21 21.06 -17.97
C ASP A 41 -15.95 20.06 -16.84
N TRP A 42 -15.51 20.53 -15.68
CA TRP A 42 -15.38 19.75 -14.47
C TRP A 42 -16.72 19.14 -14.03
N GLU A 43 -17.77 19.95 -13.91
CA GLU A 43 -19.11 19.49 -13.52
C GLU A 43 -19.72 18.48 -14.52
N ALA A 44 -19.35 18.58 -15.79
CA ALA A 44 -19.82 17.67 -16.84
C ALA A 44 -19.02 16.36 -16.91
N MET A 45 -17.88 16.27 -16.22
CA MET A 45 -16.95 15.15 -16.28
C MET A 45 -17.46 13.97 -15.43
N PRO A 46 -17.30 12.71 -15.90
CA PRO A 46 -17.59 11.55 -15.06
C PRO A 46 -16.76 11.55 -13.77
N LEU A 47 -17.35 11.08 -12.67
CA LEU A 47 -16.70 11.07 -11.35
C LEU A 47 -15.32 10.38 -11.37
N GLU A 48 -15.21 9.25 -12.08
CA GLU A 48 -13.94 8.53 -12.24
C GLU A 48 -12.86 9.40 -12.90
N GLU A 49 -13.22 10.21 -13.88
CA GLU A 49 -12.29 11.13 -14.54
C GLU A 49 -11.94 12.32 -13.65
N GLN A 50 -12.89 12.85 -12.88
CA GLN A 50 -12.63 13.90 -11.87
C GLN A 50 -11.61 13.39 -10.84
N GLN A 51 -11.81 12.18 -10.29
CA GLN A 51 -10.92 11.55 -9.32
C GLN A 51 -9.51 11.32 -9.90
N ALA A 52 -9.42 10.81 -11.13
CA ALA A 52 -8.13 10.61 -11.79
C ALA A 52 -7.36 11.92 -11.97
N ARG A 53 -8.03 13.00 -12.34
CA ARG A 53 -7.41 14.33 -12.48
C ARG A 53 -7.01 14.92 -11.13
N LEU A 54 -7.85 14.76 -10.09
CA LEU A 54 -7.51 15.20 -8.74
C LEU A 54 -6.28 14.49 -8.20
N ASN A 55 -6.14 13.18 -8.42
CA ASN A 55 -4.93 12.44 -8.04
C ASN A 55 -3.68 13.03 -8.69
N VAL A 56 -3.72 13.30 -10.00
CA VAL A 56 -2.59 13.94 -10.70
C VAL A 56 -2.27 15.32 -10.11
N MET A 57 -3.31 16.10 -9.75
CA MET A 57 -3.12 17.41 -9.12
C MET A 57 -2.50 17.27 -7.73
N ILE A 58 -3.04 16.39 -6.89
CA ILE A 58 -2.53 16.10 -5.53
C ILE A 58 -1.04 15.74 -5.60
N ASP A 59 -0.66 14.81 -6.47
CA ASP A 59 0.74 14.38 -6.64
C ASP A 59 1.62 15.55 -7.06
N ARG A 60 1.17 16.38 -8.00
CA ARG A 60 1.91 17.56 -8.45
C ARG A 60 2.05 18.63 -7.38
N PHE A 61 1.01 18.87 -6.59
CA PHE A 61 1.07 19.83 -5.49
C PHE A 61 1.98 19.35 -4.36
N ALA A 62 1.99 18.04 -4.08
CA ALA A 62 2.93 17.44 -3.15
C ALA A 62 4.39 17.59 -3.62
N GLU A 63 4.68 17.33 -4.90
CA GLU A 63 6.01 17.56 -5.49
C GLU A 63 6.48 19.03 -5.36
N LEU A 64 5.54 19.97 -5.38
CA LEU A 64 5.82 21.40 -5.25
C LEU A 64 5.87 21.91 -3.79
N GLY A 65 5.50 21.04 -2.82
CA GLY A 65 5.48 21.36 -1.39
C GLY A 65 4.35 22.34 -0.99
N VAL A 66 3.24 22.34 -1.73
CA VAL A 66 2.05 23.20 -1.50
C VAL A 66 0.78 22.39 -1.24
N ASP A 67 0.91 21.17 -0.84
CA ASP A 67 -0.16 20.24 -0.51
C ASP A 67 -1.10 20.76 0.60
N ALA A 68 -0.55 21.46 1.58
CA ALA A 68 -1.35 22.07 2.66
C ALA A 68 -2.35 23.16 2.17
N GLU A 69 -2.12 23.72 1.00
CA GLU A 69 -2.94 24.78 0.42
C GLU A 69 -3.87 24.25 -0.68
N LEU A 70 -3.75 22.97 -1.04
CA LEU A 70 -4.44 22.36 -2.18
C LEU A 70 -5.97 22.53 -2.09
N ALA A 71 -6.58 22.24 -0.95
CA ALA A 71 -8.03 22.35 -0.77
C ALA A 71 -8.53 23.77 -1.08
N SER A 72 -7.84 24.79 -0.56
CA SER A 72 -8.19 26.19 -0.81
C SER A 72 -8.02 26.61 -2.28
N ILE A 73 -6.99 26.05 -2.94
CA ILE A 73 -6.72 26.30 -4.35
C ILE A 73 -7.78 25.64 -5.24
N LEU A 74 -8.20 24.41 -4.92
CA LEU A 74 -9.25 23.70 -5.63
C LEU A 74 -10.60 24.41 -5.51
N GLU A 75 -10.95 24.88 -4.30
CA GLU A 75 -12.17 25.65 -4.04
C GLU A 75 -12.20 26.94 -4.87
N GLU A 76 -11.08 27.69 -4.92
CA GLU A 76 -10.96 28.93 -5.69
C GLU A 76 -11.06 28.69 -7.20
N LEU A 77 -10.47 27.61 -7.72
CA LEU A 77 -10.44 27.32 -9.17
C LEU A 77 -11.74 26.70 -9.69
N TYR A 78 -12.37 25.83 -8.93
CA TYR A 78 -13.45 24.97 -9.41
C TYR A 78 -14.74 25.09 -8.58
N GLY A 79 -14.70 25.77 -7.44
CA GLY A 79 -15.84 25.91 -6.54
C GLY A 79 -16.12 24.65 -5.71
N ASP A 80 -17.30 24.66 -5.05
CA ASP A 80 -17.69 23.69 -4.04
C ASP A 80 -17.74 22.23 -4.57
N SER A 81 -18.08 22.04 -5.86
CA SER A 81 -18.22 20.68 -6.44
C SER A 81 -16.91 19.91 -6.50
N VAL A 82 -15.78 20.59 -6.70
CA VAL A 82 -14.45 19.95 -6.65
C VAL A 82 -14.05 19.66 -5.22
N LEU A 83 -14.35 20.57 -4.30
CA LEU A 83 -14.07 20.35 -2.89
C LEU A 83 -14.85 19.15 -2.35
N GLU A 84 -16.14 19.01 -2.72
CA GLU A 84 -16.94 17.83 -2.40
C GLU A 84 -16.33 16.53 -2.95
N THR A 85 -15.81 16.55 -4.19
CA THR A 85 -15.13 15.38 -4.78
C THR A 85 -13.81 15.10 -4.07
N TYR A 86 -13.03 16.12 -3.76
CA TYR A 86 -11.76 16.02 -3.04
C TYR A 86 -11.95 15.49 -1.61
N GLU A 87 -12.97 16.01 -0.89
CA GLU A 87 -13.32 15.53 0.45
C GLU A 87 -13.87 14.09 0.42
N ALA A 88 -14.64 13.73 -0.64
CA ALA A 88 -15.12 12.36 -0.85
C ALA A 88 -13.99 11.37 -1.21
N MET A 89 -12.88 11.88 -1.70
CA MET A 89 -11.63 11.14 -1.86
C MET A 89 -10.85 11.04 -0.55
N GLU A 90 -11.56 11.21 0.62
CA GLU A 90 -10.89 11.08 1.92
C GLU A 90 -9.75 10.09 1.83
N ARG A 91 -8.53 10.54 2.09
CA ARG A 91 -7.37 9.65 2.15
C ARG A 91 -7.78 8.53 3.10
N ILE A 92 -8.00 7.35 2.53
CA ILE A 92 -8.19 6.16 3.35
C ILE A 92 -6.86 6.01 4.08
N GLU A 93 -6.85 6.43 5.33
CA GLU A 93 -5.70 6.26 6.20
C GLU A 93 -5.86 4.93 6.93
N ALA A 94 -4.92 4.02 6.73
CA ALA A 94 -4.88 2.79 7.49
C ALA A 94 -4.61 3.10 8.98
N PRO A 95 -5.11 2.28 9.92
CA PRO A 95 -4.72 2.40 11.31
C PRO A 95 -3.20 2.38 11.46
N ASN A 96 -2.64 3.05 12.47
CA ASN A 96 -1.21 2.95 12.76
C ASN A 96 -0.82 1.50 13.13
N ASP A 97 0.48 1.17 13.03
CA ASP A 97 0.96 -0.21 13.21
C ASP A 97 0.54 -0.83 14.54
N MET A 98 0.55 -0.07 15.63
CA MET A 98 0.10 -0.62 16.94
C MET A 98 -1.36 -1.08 16.90
N VAL A 99 -2.22 -0.33 16.23
CA VAL A 99 -3.64 -0.67 16.06
C VAL A 99 -3.79 -1.83 15.07
N GLN A 100 -3.04 -1.82 13.97
CA GLN A 100 -3.03 -2.94 13.02
C GLN A 100 -2.58 -4.24 13.69
N ILE A 101 -1.48 -4.23 14.46
CA ILE A 101 -0.96 -5.37 15.22
C ILE A 101 -2.04 -5.93 16.16
N GLU A 102 -2.71 -5.05 16.90
CA GLU A 102 -3.79 -5.46 17.81
C GLU A 102 -4.96 -6.09 17.07
N MET A 103 -5.42 -5.48 15.98
CA MET A 103 -6.55 -5.97 15.18
C MET A 103 -6.21 -7.28 14.45
N VAL A 104 -5.03 -7.39 13.85
CA VAL A 104 -4.58 -8.63 13.17
C VAL A 104 -4.44 -9.76 14.19
N SER A 105 -3.87 -9.49 15.36
CA SER A 105 -3.77 -10.48 16.44
C SER A 105 -5.16 -10.96 16.90
N ASP A 106 -6.16 -10.07 16.96
CA ASP A 106 -7.53 -10.45 17.28
C ASP A 106 -8.14 -11.37 16.22
N VAL A 107 -7.90 -11.08 14.93
CA VAL A 107 -8.33 -11.94 13.81
C VAL A 107 -7.74 -13.34 13.96
N LEU A 108 -6.45 -13.46 14.26
CA LEU A 108 -5.77 -14.75 14.40
C LEU A 108 -6.28 -15.54 15.63
N VAL A 109 -6.43 -14.87 16.78
CA VAL A 109 -6.92 -15.50 18.02
C VAL A 109 -8.36 -16.00 17.90
N ASN A 110 -9.21 -15.26 17.17
CA ASN A 110 -10.62 -15.60 17.00
C ASN A 110 -10.89 -16.57 15.84
N CYS A 111 -9.89 -16.95 15.05
CA CYS A 111 -10.02 -17.95 14.00
C CYS A 111 -9.94 -19.36 14.63
N GLU A 112 -11.10 -20.03 14.78
CA GLU A 112 -11.18 -21.37 15.38
C GLU A 112 -10.42 -22.42 14.58
N GLU A 113 -10.41 -22.32 13.24
CA GLU A 113 -9.71 -23.22 12.34
C GLU A 113 -8.19 -23.09 12.46
N LEU A 114 -7.71 -21.92 12.90
CA LEU A 114 -6.29 -21.66 13.12
C LEU A 114 -5.77 -22.22 14.45
N LYS A 115 -6.64 -22.63 15.38
CA LYS A 115 -6.19 -23.34 16.57
C LYS A 115 -5.48 -24.63 16.16
N TYR A 116 -4.28 -24.86 16.68
CA TYR A 116 -3.44 -25.96 16.24
C TYR A 116 -4.14 -27.33 16.30
N GLU A 117 -4.94 -27.57 17.35
CA GLU A 117 -5.74 -28.79 17.50
C GLU A 117 -6.79 -28.97 16.39
N ASN A 118 -7.27 -27.90 15.78
CA ASN A 118 -8.20 -27.93 14.65
C ASN A 118 -7.43 -27.99 13.32
N TRP A 119 -6.37 -27.16 13.22
CA TRP A 119 -5.53 -27.04 12.03
C TRP A 119 -4.99 -28.37 11.52
N ILE A 120 -4.52 -29.25 12.42
CA ILE A 120 -3.94 -30.56 12.05
C ILE A 120 -4.94 -31.53 11.44
N HIS A 121 -6.23 -31.24 11.53
CA HIS A 121 -7.31 -32.05 10.97
C HIS A 121 -7.83 -31.51 9.63
N LEU A 122 -7.41 -30.32 9.22
CA LEU A 122 -7.78 -29.73 7.94
C LEU A 122 -6.99 -30.39 6.79
N SER A 123 -7.66 -30.59 5.67
CA SER A 123 -7.00 -30.89 4.40
C SER A 123 -6.22 -29.69 3.89
N ASP A 124 -5.27 -29.91 2.98
CA ASP A 124 -4.48 -28.82 2.39
C ASP A 124 -5.35 -27.75 1.70
N ALA A 125 -6.46 -28.17 1.07
CA ALA A 125 -7.41 -27.26 0.46
C ALA A 125 -8.14 -26.40 1.51
N GLU A 126 -8.57 -27.00 2.63
CA GLU A 126 -9.20 -26.27 3.73
C GLU A 126 -8.23 -25.30 4.40
N LYS A 127 -6.97 -25.71 4.60
CA LYS A 127 -5.90 -24.85 5.10
C LYS A 127 -5.70 -23.62 4.19
N THR A 128 -5.64 -23.84 2.87
CA THR A 128 -5.51 -22.76 1.90
C THR A 128 -6.71 -21.81 1.95
N GLU A 129 -7.93 -22.32 2.10
CA GLU A 129 -9.14 -21.50 2.23
C GLU A 129 -9.12 -20.65 3.51
N VAL A 130 -8.69 -21.23 4.64
CA VAL A 130 -8.54 -20.50 5.91
C VAL A 130 -7.55 -19.36 5.76
N LEU A 131 -6.37 -19.59 5.16
CA LEU A 131 -5.37 -18.55 4.99
C LEU A 131 -5.82 -17.44 4.04
N ASN A 132 -6.56 -17.75 2.98
CA ASN A 132 -7.12 -16.73 2.10
C ASN A 132 -8.15 -15.85 2.84
N LYS A 133 -9.00 -16.43 3.69
CA LYS A 133 -9.94 -15.67 4.52
C LYS A 133 -9.24 -14.78 5.55
N LEU A 134 -8.15 -15.27 6.13
CA LEU A 134 -7.33 -14.47 7.06
C LEU A 134 -6.68 -13.30 6.32
N GLU A 135 -6.13 -13.56 5.16
CA GLU A 135 -5.48 -12.54 4.33
C GLU A 135 -6.49 -11.45 3.90
N GLU A 136 -7.71 -11.80 3.51
CA GLU A 136 -8.78 -10.84 3.21
C GLU A 136 -9.10 -9.93 4.41
N GLN A 137 -9.11 -10.47 5.63
CA GLN A 137 -9.33 -9.68 6.84
C GLN A 137 -8.15 -8.78 7.17
N ILE A 138 -6.92 -9.30 7.03
CA ILE A 138 -5.68 -8.52 7.22
C ILE A 138 -5.62 -7.38 6.21
N ALA A 139 -5.87 -7.65 4.94
CA ALA A 139 -5.90 -6.65 3.87
C ALA A 139 -6.93 -5.54 4.14
N THR A 140 -8.10 -5.91 4.70
CA THR A 140 -9.13 -4.94 5.10
C THR A 140 -8.62 -4.02 6.22
N ILE A 141 -7.92 -4.56 7.23
CA ILE A 141 -7.32 -3.78 8.33
C ILE A 141 -6.25 -2.83 7.79
N GLU A 142 -5.45 -3.28 6.85
CA GLU A 142 -4.38 -2.54 6.21
C GLU A 142 -4.86 -1.58 5.09
N CYS A 143 -6.17 -1.52 4.84
CA CYS A 143 -6.77 -0.68 3.78
C CYS A 143 -6.15 -0.91 2.40
N ARG A 144 -5.92 -2.16 2.01
CA ARG A 144 -5.42 -2.60 0.71
C ARG A 144 -6.27 -3.69 0.09
N PRO A 145 -6.14 -3.97 -1.21
CA PRO A 145 -6.74 -5.15 -1.83
C PRO A 145 -6.17 -6.46 -1.25
N PRO A 146 -6.98 -7.53 -1.14
CA PRO A 146 -6.51 -8.82 -0.71
C PRO A 146 -5.63 -9.49 -1.78
N CYS A 147 -4.64 -10.27 -1.31
CA CYS A 147 -3.73 -11.04 -2.14
C CYS A 147 -4.08 -12.53 -2.06
N PRO A 148 -4.35 -13.22 -3.19
CA PRO A 148 -4.53 -14.64 -3.18
C PRO A 148 -3.32 -15.38 -2.58
N VAL A 149 -3.57 -16.32 -1.67
CA VAL A 149 -2.54 -17.15 -1.03
C VAL A 149 -2.49 -18.51 -1.73
N HIS A 150 -1.30 -18.90 -2.18
CA HIS A 150 -1.06 -20.16 -2.88
C HIS A 150 0.08 -20.95 -2.22
N PHE A 151 -0.04 -22.27 -2.26
CA PHE A 151 1.07 -23.16 -1.88
C PHE A 151 1.77 -23.69 -3.12
N GLU A 152 3.11 -23.58 -3.13
CA GLU A 152 3.95 -24.05 -4.23
C GLU A 152 5.23 -24.73 -3.71
N PRO A 153 5.87 -25.60 -4.50
CA PRO A 153 7.18 -26.13 -4.15
C PRO A 153 8.24 -25.04 -4.39
N LEU A 154 8.63 -24.33 -3.34
CA LEU A 154 9.72 -23.37 -3.36
C LEU A 154 11.05 -24.01 -2.97
N GLU A 155 12.16 -23.26 -3.10
CA GLU A 155 13.47 -23.71 -2.62
C GLU A 155 13.42 -24.09 -1.12
N PRO A 156 14.19 -25.07 -0.65
CA PRO A 156 14.06 -25.61 0.72
C PRO A 156 14.22 -24.59 1.85
N ASN A 157 14.92 -23.49 1.61
CA ASN A 157 15.16 -22.43 2.60
C ASN A 157 14.25 -21.20 2.40
N LEU A 158 13.32 -21.27 1.48
CA LEU A 158 12.37 -20.19 1.21
C LEU A 158 11.00 -20.62 1.74
N TYR A 159 10.52 -19.90 2.74
CA TYR A 159 9.23 -20.17 3.39
C TYR A 159 8.05 -19.64 2.56
N GLY A 160 8.19 -18.45 2.00
CA GLY A 160 7.20 -17.80 1.16
C GLY A 160 7.78 -16.64 0.36
N GLY A 161 6.91 -15.88 -0.28
CA GLY A 161 7.24 -14.66 -0.99
C GLY A 161 5.99 -13.93 -1.52
N TYR A 162 5.96 -12.62 -1.37
CA TYR A 162 5.02 -11.76 -2.09
C TYR A 162 5.56 -11.49 -3.50
N ARG A 163 4.69 -11.51 -4.50
CA ARG A 163 5.06 -11.22 -5.90
C ARG A 163 4.54 -9.87 -6.36
N PRO A 164 5.36 -8.80 -6.33
CA PRO A 164 4.98 -7.49 -6.86
C PRO A 164 4.54 -7.59 -8.33
N GLY A 165 3.49 -6.86 -8.69
CA GLY A 165 2.96 -6.84 -10.06
C GLY A 165 2.05 -8.02 -10.41
N VAL A 166 2.10 -9.16 -9.67
CA VAL A 166 1.10 -10.23 -9.72
C VAL A 166 0.07 -10.02 -8.64
N GLY A 167 0.50 -9.59 -7.44
CA GLY A 167 -0.35 -9.29 -6.31
C GLY A 167 -0.81 -10.55 -5.57
N ASP A 168 0.05 -11.55 -5.41
CA ASP A 168 -0.25 -12.77 -4.67
C ASP A 168 0.87 -13.17 -3.70
N ILE A 169 0.53 -14.03 -2.75
CA ILE A 169 1.44 -14.58 -1.75
C ILE A 169 1.65 -16.06 -2.04
N GLN A 170 2.91 -16.46 -2.22
CA GLN A 170 3.31 -17.86 -2.35
C GLN A 170 3.87 -18.37 -1.02
N LEU A 171 3.39 -19.52 -0.58
CA LEU A 171 3.88 -20.21 0.60
C LEU A 171 4.47 -21.58 0.20
N ASN A 172 5.53 -22.00 0.86
CA ASN A 172 6.15 -23.28 0.53
C ASN A 172 5.30 -24.47 1.01
N ASN A 173 5.13 -25.47 0.16
CA ASN A 173 4.32 -26.66 0.43
C ASN A 173 4.69 -27.40 1.73
N PHE A 174 5.96 -27.38 2.18
CA PHE A 174 6.34 -28.06 3.41
C PHE A 174 5.68 -27.46 4.66
N LEU A 175 5.24 -26.20 4.61
CA LEU A 175 4.53 -25.53 5.70
C LEU A 175 3.13 -26.12 5.94
N LEU A 176 2.56 -26.84 4.97
CA LEU A 176 1.28 -27.56 5.14
C LEU A 176 1.38 -28.76 6.08
N SER A 177 2.59 -29.18 6.45
CA SER A 177 2.77 -30.29 7.36
C SER A 177 2.13 -30.03 8.73
N ASN A 178 1.79 -31.11 9.44
CA ASN A 178 1.22 -31.02 10.77
C ASN A 178 2.29 -30.89 11.88
N ASP A 179 3.49 -30.47 11.52
CA ASP A 179 4.54 -30.13 12.49
C ASP A 179 4.24 -28.76 13.11
N TYR A 180 4.34 -28.67 14.45
CA TYR A 180 4.00 -27.44 15.16
C TYR A 180 4.94 -26.28 14.80
N GLY A 181 6.22 -26.54 14.56
CA GLY A 181 7.16 -25.53 14.12
C GLY A 181 6.80 -24.98 12.75
N ASN A 182 6.46 -25.86 11.79
CA ASN A 182 6.00 -25.43 10.47
C ASN A 182 4.68 -24.67 10.50
N TYR A 183 3.77 -25.04 11.41
CA TYR A 183 2.53 -24.28 11.61
C TYR A 183 2.80 -22.86 12.13
N GLN A 184 3.72 -22.69 13.08
CA GLN A 184 4.07 -21.35 13.58
C GLN A 184 4.76 -20.53 12.49
N GLU A 185 5.69 -21.12 11.77
CA GLU A 185 6.39 -20.50 10.64
C GLU A 185 5.44 -20.09 9.53
N LEU A 186 4.41 -20.89 9.27
CA LEU A 186 3.37 -20.59 8.28
C LEU A 186 2.63 -19.28 8.59
N ILE A 187 2.23 -19.10 9.85
CA ILE A 187 1.50 -17.89 10.27
C ILE A 187 2.41 -16.67 10.20
N ASP A 188 3.66 -16.81 10.69
CA ASP A 188 4.66 -15.74 10.63
C ASP A 188 4.93 -15.32 9.19
N THR A 189 5.17 -16.30 8.29
CA THR A 189 5.39 -16.05 6.87
C THR A 189 4.19 -15.38 6.20
N LEU A 190 2.95 -15.81 6.49
CA LEU A 190 1.77 -15.18 5.90
C LEU A 190 1.69 -13.69 6.27
N ILE A 191 1.95 -13.35 7.53
CA ILE A 191 1.89 -11.96 8.00
C ILE A 191 3.04 -11.14 7.40
N HIS A 192 4.24 -11.71 7.36
CA HIS A 192 5.42 -11.10 6.75
C HIS A 192 5.19 -10.75 5.27
N GLU A 193 4.73 -11.72 4.48
CA GLU A 193 4.45 -11.50 3.06
C GLU A 193 3.25 -10.59 2.82
N GLY A 194 2.24 -10.66 3.69
CA GLY A 194 1.13 -9.69 3.73
C GLY A 194 1.61 -8.26 3.97
N ARG A 195 2.61 -8.08 4.85
CA ARG A 195 3.21 -6.75 5.08
C ARG A 195 3.96 -6.25 3.85
N HIS A 196 4.61 -7.12 3.07
CA HIS A 196 5.19 -6.72 1.78
C HIS A 196 4.12 -6.29 0.77
N ALA A 197 2.95 -6.92 0.76
CA ALA A 197 1.82 -6.48 -0.06
C ALA A 197 1.32 -5.08 0.38
N TYR A 198 1.29 -4.80 1.69
CA TYR A 198 0.96 -3.49 2.23
C TYR A 198 1.99 -2.42 1.82
N GLN A 199 3.27 -2.73 1.91
CA GLN A 199 4.35 -1.85 1.48
C GLN A 199 4.25 -1.54 -0.03
N ASP A 200 4.05 -2.57 -0.86
CA ASP A 200 3.88 -2.41 -2.32
C ASP A 200 2.70 -1.51 -2.65
N PHE A 201 1.56 -1.73 -2.00
CA PHE A 201 0.37 -0.91 -2.17
C PHE A 201 0.64 0.57 -1.84
N ASN A 202 1.30 0.83 -0.70
CA ASN A 202 1.62 2.18 -0.26
C ASN A 202 2.67 2.89 -1.13
N ILE A 203 3.60 2.14 -1.73
CA ILE A 203 4.65 2.68 -2.59
C ILE A 203 4.13 2.96 -4.00
N ASN A 204 3.34 2.03 -4.57
CA ASN A 204 3.09 1.97 -6.00
C ASN A 204 1.64 2.22 -6.42
N VAL A 205 0.68 2.21 -5.47
CA VAL A 205 -0.75 2.33 -5.80
C VAL A 205 -1.38 3.49 -5.06
N GLN A 206 -1.45 3.43 -3.74
CA GLN A 206 -2.08 4.46 -2.91
C GLN A 206 -1.46 4.46 -1.53
N GLU A 207 -0.93 5.57 -1.10
CA GLU A 207 -0.39 5.72 0.23
C GLU A 207 -1.52 5.85 1.25
N THR A 208 -1.69 4.79 2.06
CA THR A 208 -2.65 4.73 3.17
C THR A 208 -1.96 4.72 4.53
N HIS A 209 -0.64 4.51 4.54
CA HIS A 209 0.13 4.46 5.78
C HIS A 209 0.20 5.83 6.46
N PRO A 210 -0.07 5.92 7.79
CA PRO A 210 -0.15 7.21 8.50
C PRO A 210 1.19 7.94 8.62
N ARG A 211 2.32 7.26 8.40
CA ARG A 211 3.66 7.82 8.49
C ARG A 211 4.38 7.84 7.15
N HIS A 212 4.23 8.93 6.43
CA HIS A 212 4.85 9.15 5.11
C HIS A 212 6.37 8.84 5.09
N SER A 213 7.11 9.22 6.12
CA SER A 213 8.55 8.97 6.22
C SER A 213 8.93 7.48 6.23
N GLU A 214 8.03 6.59 6.65
CA GLU A 214 8.24 5.14 6.57
C GLU A 214 8.05 4.63 5.16
N VAL A 215 7.00 5.08 4.48
CA VAL A 215 6.77 4.76 3.06
C VAL A 215 7.97 5.21 2.22
N ASP A 216 8.52 6.38 2.49
CA ASP A 216 9.74 6.85 1.82
C ASP A 216 10.94 5.93 2.09
N SER A 217 11.10 5.46 3.32
CA SER A 217 12.18 4.52 3.66
C SER A 217 12.02 3.16 2.95
N TRP A 218 10.78 2.69 2.76
CA TRP A 218 10.49 1.48 2.00
C TRP A 218 10.77 1.70 0.51
N ARG A 219 10.34 2.84 -0.04
CA ARG A 219 10.57 3.22 -1.44
C ARG A 219 12.05 3.25 -1.79
N ASP A 220 12.91 3.68 -0.86
CA ASP A 220 14.37 3.70 -1.05
C ASP A 220 14.97 2.31 -1.29
N THR A 221 14.34 1.23 -0.82
CA THR A 221 14.81 -0.16 -0.94
C THR A 221 13.94 -1.05 -1.83
N TRP A 222 12.81 -0.56 -2.34
CA TRP A 222 11.84 -1.36 -3.13
C TRP A 222 12.29 -1.69 -4.56
N GLY A 223 13.46 -1.45 -4.98
CA GLY A 223 14.03 -2.01 -6.22
C GLY A 223 13.39 -1.59 -7.56
N ASN A 224 12.48 -0.62 -7.59
CA ASN A 224 11.80 -0.18 -8.81
C ASN A 224 12.57 0.88 -9.62
N GLY A 225 13.86 1.01 -9.42
CA GLY A 225 14.72 1.92 -10.18
C GLY A 225 14.53 3.41 -9.85
N THR A 226 13.64 3.75 -8.92
CA THR A 226 13.46 5.11 -8.39
C THR A 226 14.14 5.30 -7.03
N GLY A 227 14.39 4.21 -6.30
CA GLY A 227 15.11 4.21 -5.02
C GLY A 227 16.61 4.39 -5.21
N LYS A 228 17.29 4.91 -4.18
CA LYS A 228 18.76 5.07 -4.17
C LYS A 228 19.49 3.74 -4.10
N TRP A 229 18.79 2.66 -3.74
CA TRP A 229 19.33 1.33 -3.50
C TRP A 229 18.49 0.29 -4.22
N GLU A 230 19.16 -0.66 -4.90
CA GLU A 230 18.50 -1.84 -5.45
C GLU A 230 18.13 -2.80 -4.31
N TYR A 231 16.94 -3.42 -4.39
CA TYR A 231 16.55 -4.48 -3.48
C TYR A 231 17.56 -5.63 -3.52
N TRP A 232 18.14 -5.93 -2.37
CA TRP A 232 19.13 -6.99 -2.25
C TRP A 232 18.46 -8.30 -1.92
N ASN A 233 18.62 -9.29 -2.78
CA ASN A 233 18.03 -10.63 -2.62
C ASN A 233 19.07 -11.77 -2.69
N ASP A 234 20.37 -11.48 -2.74
CA ASP A 234 21.42 -12.50 -2.81
C ASP A 234 21.81 -12.99 -1.41
N CYS A 235 21.11 -14.01 -0.91
CA CYS A 235 21.33 -14.63 0.39
C CYS A 235 22.30 -15.83 0.36
N ARG A 236 23.14 -15.98 -0.67
CA ARG A 236 24.09 -17.09 -0.78
C ARG A 236 25.29 -16.99 0.18
N THR A 237 25.50 -15.86 0.79
CA THR A 237 26.58 -15.61 1.74
C THR A 237 26.04 -15.02 3.03
N GLU A 238 26.75 -15.19 4.14
CA GLU A 238 26.38 -14.58 5.43
C GLU A 238 26.25 -13.05 5.33
N LEU A 239 27.16 -12.40 4.56
CA LEU A 239 27.05 -10.97 4.30
C LEU A 239 25.80 -10.65 3.49
N GLY A 240 25.48 -11.45 2.48
CA GLY A 240 24.28 -11.29 1.67
C GLY A 240 23.00 -11.37 2.48
N VAL A 241 22.92 -12.36 3.37
CA VAL A 241 21.79 -12.49 4.31
C VAL A 241 21.66 -11.23 5.18
N ARG A 242 22.76 -10.73 5.74
CA ARG A 242 22.72 -9.50 6.56
C ARG A 242 22.28 -8.28 5.76
N LEU A 243 22.73 -8.15 4.52
CA LEU A 243 22.34 -7.02 3.66
C LEU A 243 20.83 -7.09 3.32
N TYR A 244 20.33 -8.29 3.05
CA TYR A 244 18.90 -8.54 2.87
C TYR A 244 18.12 -8.15 4.11
N GLU A 245 18.50 -8.68 5.26
CA GLU A 245 17.82 -8.48 6.53
C GLU A 245 17.85 -7.03 7.04
N GLN A 246 18.77 -6.20 6.57
CA GLN A 246 18.91 -4.80 7.00
C GLN A 246 18.18 -3.80 6.10
N GLN A 247 17.51 -4.24 5.07
CA GLN A 247 16.66 -3.38 4.26
C GLN A 247 15.44 -2.91 5.05
N SER A 248 15.04 -1.65 4.91
CA SER A 248 13.94 -1.07 5.67
C SER A 248 12.63 -1.84 5.53
N ILE A 249 12.31 -2.32 4.33
CA ILE A 249 11.13 -3.14 4.05
C ILE A 249 11.19 -4.49 4.79
N GLU A 250 12.35 -5.12 4.86
CA GLU A 250 12.54 -6.41 5.55
C GLU A 250 12.51 -6.26 7.07
N ILE A 251 13.08 -5.16 7.57
CA ILE A 251 13.02 -4.83 9.01
C ILE A 251 11.59 -4.59 9.44
N ASP A 252 10.83 -3.80 8.68
CA ASP A 252 9.44 -3.50 8.96
C ASP A 252 8.57 -4.77 8.92
N ALA A 253 8.64 -5.55 7.84
CA ALA A 253 7.85 -6.78 7.69
C ALA A 253 8.12 -7.79 8.82
N ARG A 254 9.38 -7.99 9.19
CA ARG A 254 9.78 -8.88 10.28
C ARG A 254 9.33 -8.39 11.65
N ASN A 255 9.48 -7.09 11.91
CA ASN A 255 9.04 -6.52 13.18
C ASN A 255 7.53 -6.60 13.31
N PHE A 256 6.79 -6.23 12.27
CA PHE A 256 5.34 -6.31 12.25
C PHE A 256 4.85 -7.75 12.49
N ALA A 257 5.37 -8.74 11.75
CA ALA A 257 4.99 -10.14 11.92
C ALA A 257 5.32 -10.62 13.34
N GLY A 258 6.53 -10.35 13.83
CA GLY A 258 6.95 -10.70 15.18
C GLY A 258 6.08 -10.09 16.28
N ASP A 259 5.69 -8.82 16.15
CA ASP A 259 4.83 -8.14 17.12
C ASP A 259 3.40 -8.67 17.08
N VAL A 260 2.85 -9.00 15.91
CA VAL A 260 1.55 -9.67 15.77
C VAL A 260 1.56 -11.04 16.46
N ILE A 261 2.58 -11.89 16.19
CA ILE A 261 2.71 -13.20 16.82
C ILE A 261 2.86 -13.09 18.34
N ASN A 262 3.68 -12.15 18.82
CA ASN A 262 3.85 -11.92 20.24
C ASN A 262 2.54 -11.50 20.91
N THR A 263 1.79 -10.58 20.30
CA THR A 263 0.50 -10.12 20.82
C THR A 263 -0.55 -11.23 20.79
N MET A 264 -0.61 -12.02 19.71
CA MET A 264 -1.46 -13.21 19.61
C MET A 264 -1.18 -14.19 20.76
N ASN A 265 0.10 -14.51 21.00
CA ASN A 265 0.51 -15.44 22.06
C ASN A 265 0.14 -14.93 23.47
N GLN A 266 0.24 -13.63 23.71
CA GLN A 266 -0.17 -13.01 24.97
C GLN A 266 -1.69 -13.14 25.19
N LYS A 267 -2.49 -12.88 24.15
CA LYS A 267 -3.96 -13.01 24.20
C LYS A 267 -4.43 -14.45 24.40
N GLN A 268 -3.71 -15.43 23.86
CA GLN A 268 -4.03 -16.86 24.07
C GLN A 268 -3.74 -17.35 25.47
N GLN A 269 -2.88 -16.65 26.23
CA GLN A 269 -2.51 -17.01 27.62
C GLN A 269 -3.38 -16.31 28.67
N ALA A 270 -4.16 -15.31 28.28
CA ALA A 270 -5.00 -14.49 29.17
C ALA A 270 -6.37 -15.12 29.41
#